data_61b1f1561c26e2dd80d2d73971885963
#
_entry.id   61b1f1561c26e2dd80d2d73971885963
#
_cell.length_a   1.000
_cell.length_b   1.000
_cell.length_c   1.000
_cell.angle_alpha   90.00
_cell.angle_beta   90.00
_cell.angle_gamma   90.00
#
_symmetry.space_group_name_H-M   'P 1'
#
loop_
_entity.id
_entity.type
_entity.pdbx_description
1 polymer ?
#
loop_
_entity_poly.entity_id
_entity_poly.type
_entity_poly.pdbx_seq_one_letter_code
_entity_poly.pdbx_strand_id
1 'polypeptide(L)'
;MATQDSRIRLKRSTVTGAVPTVAPSTDHTDGTWSVNDVYIGELYLNDTDQRLFVRSSGGVLEIATGGGELKRAQVTLTAAQVLALNSTPITVVAGITGKEIQVVSASAHLKYNTATYATNTNMVLKASSATTTDSQARGDISGTVDSLGTFNLLSTNKNIVTGDALVASVDAGNPTAGDSDIVVDVLYRITDLP
;
A
#
# COMPACT_ATOMS: atom_id res chain seq x y z
N MET A 1 -49.43 12.34 -12.60
CA MET A 1 -48.36 12.21 -11.60
C MET A 1 -47.15 12.94 -12.15
N ALA A 2 -46.70 14.02 -11.49
CA ALA A 2 -45.47 14.67 -11.90
C ALA A 2 -44.31 13.80 -11.46
N THR A 3 -43.48 13.32 -12.37
CA THR A 3 -42.22 12.66 -12.10
C THR A 3 -41.26 13.71 -11.52
N GLN A 4 -41.00 13.63 -10.24
CA GLN A 4 -40.01 14.50 -9.59
C GLN A 4 -38.63 13.99 -9.97
N ASP A 5 -37.95 14.71 -10.87
CA ASP A 5 -36.57 14.46 -11.25
C ASP A 5 -35.67 14.85 -10.07
N SER A 6 -35.33 13.88 -9.20
CA SER A 6 -34.42 14.09 -8.07
C SER A 6 -33.00 14.12 -8.59
N ARG A 7 -32.44 15.31 -8.80
CA ARG A 7 -31.01 15.45 -9.12
C ARG A 7 -30.21 15.54 -7.84
N ILE A 8 -29.38 14.56 -7.57
CA ILE A 8 -28.37 14.63 -6.53
C ILE A 8 -27.25 15.56 -7.02
N ARG A 9 -27.08 16.70 -6.38
CA ARG A 9 -25.95 17.58 -6.65
C ARG A 9 -24.81 17.17 -5.71
N LEU A 10 -23.66 16.84 -6.29
CA LEU A 10 -22.44 16.54 -5.56
C LEU A 10 -21.55 17.78 -5.57
N LYS A 11 -21.21 18.30 -4.40
CA LYS A 11 -20.16 19.33 -4.29
C LYS A 11 -18.80 18.70 -4.54
N ARG A 12 -17.93 19.42 -5.22
CA ARG A 12 -16.61 18.90 -5.60
C ARG A 12 -15.51 19.90 -5.25
N SER A 13 -14.36 19.37 -4.84
CA SER A 13 -13.11 20.11 -4.72
C SER A 13 -12.01 19.41 -5.50
N THR A 14 -11.14 20.20 -6.11
CA THR A 14 -9.89 19.75 -6.74
C THR A 14 -8.67 20.21 -5.95
N VAL A 15 -8.86 20.68 -4.73
CA VAL A 15 -7.78 21.15 -3.86
C VAL A 15 -7.32 20.00 -2.97
N THR A 16 -6.04 19.66 -3.03
CA THR A 16 -5.42 18.62 -2.18
C THR A 16 -5.63 18.96 -0.70
N GLY A 17 -6.06 17.98 0.10
CA GLY A 17 -6.30 18.15 1.53
C GLY A 17 -7.61 18.88 1.87
N ALA A 18 -8.40 19.31 0.89
CA ALA A 18 -9.66 20.03 1.20
C ALA A 18 -10.66 19.07 1.87
N VAL A 19 -11.13 19.49 3.03
CA VAL A 19 -12.17 18.83 3.82
C VAL A 19 -13.39 19.75 3.88
N PRO A 20 -14.61 19.24 3.73
CA PRO A 20 -15.80 20.08 3.83
C PRO A 20 -15.99 20.61 5.26
N THR A 21 -16.54 21.80 5.36
CA THR A 21 -16.90 22.44 6.61
C THR A 21 -18.40 22.33 6.87
N VAL A 22 -18.78 22.41 8.14
CA VAL A 22 -20.19 22.46 8.53
C VAL A 22 -20.74 23.83 8.16
N ALA A 23 -21.82 23.85 7.40
CA ALA A 23 -22.52 25.11 7.13
C ALA A 23 -22.94 25.80 8.44
N PRO A 24 -22.79 27.14 8.53
CA PRO A 24 -23.09 27.86 9.75
C PRO A 24 -24.59 27.87 10.09
N SER A 25 -25.44 27.63 9.11
CA SER A 25 -26.90 27.51 9.24
C SER A 25 -27.39 26.15 8.76
N THR A 26 -28.55 25.75 9.23
CA THR A 26 -29.25 24.54 8.71
C THR A 26 -30.07 24.86 7.47
N ASP A 27 -30.29 26.14 7.16
CA ASP A 27 -31.03 26.59 6.00
C ASP A 27 -30.07 27.04 4.87
N HIS A 28 -30.00 26.25 3.84
CA HIS A 28 -29.18 26.53 2.66
C HIS A 28 -29.70 27.66 1.76
N THR A 29 -30.80 28.29 2.14
CA THR A 29 -31.39 29.43 1.41
C THR A 29 -30.97 30.78 1.97
N ASP A 30 -30.30 30.81 3.11
CA ASP A 30 -29.90 32.04 3.80
C ASP A 30 -28.71 32.78 3.17
N GLY A 31 -28.05 32.19 2.16
CA GLY A 31 -26.94 32.83 1.46
C GLY A 31 -25.61 32.86 2.22
N THR A 32 -25.51 32.21 3.37
CA THR A 32 -24.33 32.25 4.25
C THR A 32 -23.33 31.11 3.97
N TRP A 33 -23.63 30.23 3.04
CA TRP A 33 -22.80 29.09 2.72
C TRP A 33 -21.57 29.46 1.87
N SER A 34 -20.46 28.75 2.06
CA SER A 34 -19.28 28.78 1.20
C SER A 34 -19.22 27.53 0.30
N VAL A 35 -18.30 27.53 -0.68
CA VAL A 35 -18.11 26.40 -1.59
C VAL A 35 -17.70 25.11 -0.88
N ASN A 36 -17.14 25.21 0.32
CA ASN A 36 -16.69 24.07 1.13
C ASN A 36 -17.72 23.65 2.18
N ASP A 37 -18.79 24.42 2.40
CA ASP A 37 -19.80 24.07 3.39
C ASP A 37 -20.73 22.97 2.87
N VAL A 38 -21.11 22.05 3.76
CA VAL A 38 -22.07 20.99 3.48
C VAL A 38 -23.21 21.01 4.49
N TYR A 39 -24.43 20.82 4.00
CA TYR A 39 -25.64 20.69 4.79
C TYR A 39 -25.94 19.23 5.10
N ILE A 40 -26.81 18.98 6.07
CA ILE A 40 -27.20 17.62 6.46
C ILE A 40 -27.75 16.87 5.24
N GLY A 41 -27.15 15.71 4.97
CA GLY A 41 -27.50 14.83 3.83
C GLY A 41 -26.77 15.17 2.53
N GLU A 42 -26.02 16.27 2.45
CA GLU A 42 -25.21 16.57 1.27
C GLU A 42 -23.93 15.71 1.22
N LEU A 43 -23.54 15.40 0.00
CA LEU A 43 -22.28 14.72 -0.33
C LEU A 43 -21.25 15.74 -0.84
N TYR A 44 -20.01 15.52 -0.49
CA TYR A 44 -18.87 16.30 -0.96
C TYR A 44 -17.76 15.36 -1.44
N LEU A 45 -17.31 15.54 -2.66
CA LEU A 45 -16.22 14.79 -3.26
C LEU A 45 -14.97 15.66 -3.34
N ASN A 46 -13.89 15.27 -2.67
CA ASN A 46 -12.57 15.75 -3.03
C ASN A 46 -12.01 14.87 -4.14
N ASP A 47 -12.04 15.37 -5.36
CA ASP A 47 -11.68 14.62 -6.57
C ASP A 47 -10.18 14.32 -6.63
N THR A 48 -9.34 15.27 -6.16
CA THR A 48 -7.89 15.12 -6.13
C THR A 48 -7.45 14.03 -5.15
N ASP A 49 -8.06 13.99 -3.96
CA ASP A 49 -7.71 13.03 -2.92
C ASP A 49 -8.58 11.77 -2.98
N GLN A 50 -9.56 11.70 -3.89
CA GLN A 50 -10.53 10.61 -4.01
C GLN A 50 -11.28 10.33 -2.70
N ARG A 51 -11.63 11.38 -1.95
CA ARG A 51 -12.31 11.30 -0.67
C ARG A 51 -13.75 11.73 -0.80
N LEU A 52 -14.67 10.93 -0.27
CA LEU A 52 -16.10 11.22 -0.24
C LEU A 52 -16.57 11.45 1.19
N PHE A 53 -17.27 12.55 1.39
CA PHE A 53 -17.80 12.96 2.69
C PHE A 53 -19.31 13.11 2.64
N VAL A 54 -19.96 12.92 3.78
CA VAL A 54 -21.36 13.21 4.01
C VAL A 54 -21.53 14.04 5.26
N ARG A 55 -22.46 14.98 5.25
CA ARG A 55 -22.87 15.70 6.43
C ARG A 55 -23.96 14.93 7.16
N SER A 56 -23.65 14.45 8.38
CA SER A 56 -24.63 13.90 9.32
C SER A 56 -25.05 14.94 10.36
N SER A 57 -26.02 14.63 11.21
CA SER A 57 -26.42 15.47 12.34
C SER A 57 -25.27 15.70 13.35
N GLY A 58 -24.33 14.75 13.44
CA GLY A 58 -23.19 14.82 14.36
C GLY A 58 -21.95 15.53 13.79
N GLY A 59 -21.94 15.89 12.51
CA GLY A 59 -20.79 16.51 11.86
C GLY A 59 -20.55 16.02 10.43
N VAL A 60 -19.39 16.34 9.87
CA VAL A 60 -18.93 15.83 8.61
C VAL A 60 -18.30 14.44 8.84
N LEU A 61 -18.79 13.45 8.12
CA LEU A 61 -18.29 12.08 8.15
C LEU A 61 -17.64 11.74 6.81
N GLU A 62 -16.44 11.25 6.83
CA GLU A 62 -15.80 10.66 5.66
C GLU A 62 -16.32 9.23 5.47
N ILE A 63 -16.95 8.97 4.32
CA ILE A 63 -17.56 7.67 3.99
C ILE A 63 -16.74 6.85 3.01
N ALA A 64 -15.82 7.49 2.31
CA ALA A 64 -14.85 6.81 1.46
C ALA A 64 -13.53 7.56 1.49
N THR A 65 -12.49 6.86 1.86
CA THR A 65 -11.11 7.34 1.76
C THR A 65 -10.46 6.70 0.56
N GLY A 66 -9.71 7.47 -0.22
CA GLY A 66 -8.74 6.92 -1.15
C GLY A 66 -7.56 6.20 -0.46
N GLY A 67 -7.54 6.22 0.88
CA GLY A 67 -6.54 5.57 1.72
C GLY A 67 -6.83 4.10 1.92
N GLY A 68 -6.31 3.27 1.06
CA GLY A 68 -6.47 1.82 1.13
C GLY A 68 -6.54 1.17 -0.24
N GLU A 69 -6.29 1.94 -1.29
CA GLU A 69 -6.13 1.37 -2.63
C GLU A 69 -5.08 0.26 -2.59
N LEU A 70 -5.49 -0.90 -3.08
CA LEU A 70 -4.60 -2.03 -3.24
C LEU A 70 -3.63 -1.73 -4.38
N LYS A 71 -2.35 -1.63 -4.06
CA LYS A 71 -1.28 -1.33 -4.99
C LYS A 71 -0.46 -2.58 -5.28
N ARG A 72 0.16 -2.61 -6.45
CA ARG A 72 1.08 -3.67 -6.86
C ARG A 72 2.45 -3.10 -7.17
N ALA A 73 3.49 -3.77 -6.67
CA ALA A 73 4.87 -3.53 -7.06
C ALA A 73 5.47 -4.85 -7.58
N GLN A 74 6.26 -4.75 -8.63
CA GLN A 74 6.99 -5.89 -9.19
C GLN A 74 8.44 -5.47 -9.43
N VAL A 75 9.39 -6.31 -8.95
CA VAL A 75 10.82 -6.07 -9.12
C VAL A 75 11.48 -7.37 -9.61
N THR A 76 12.30 -7.28 -10.63
CA THR A 76 13.15 -8.39 -11.06
C THR A 76 14.52 -8.25 -10.40
N LEU A 77 14.90 -9.28 -9.65
CA LEU A 77 16.22 -9.43 -9.05
C LEU A 77 17.08 -10.28 -9.97
N THR A 78 18.18 -9.75 -10.46
CA THR A 78 19.16 -10.53 -11.23
C THR A 78 19.88 -11.52 -10.31
N ALA A 79 20.42 -12.60 -10.86
CA ALA A 79 21.20 -13.58 -10.11
C ALA A 79 22.30 -12.92 -9.25
N ALA A 80 23.02 -11.94 -9.79
CA ALA A 80 24.04 -11.22 -9.03
C ALA A 80 23.47 -10.44 -7.84
N GLN A 81 22.29 -9.84 -7.99
CA GLN A 81 21.60 -9.16 -6.89
C GLN A 81 21.12 -10.12 -5.82
N VAL A 82 20.61 -11.32 -6.23
CA VAL A 82 20.20 -12.36 -5.28
C VAL A 82 21.38 -12.86 -4.44
N LEU A 83 22.54 -13.07 -5.06
CA LEU A 83 23.78 -13.48 -4.39
C LEU A 83 24.34 -12.41 -3.42
N ALA A 84 23.88 -11.18 -3.51
CA ALA A 84 24.26 -10.08 -2.61
C ALA A 84 23.11 -9.60 -1.70
N LEU A 85 21.98 -10.28 -1.68
CA LEU A 85 20.70 -9.76 -1.21
C LEU A 85 20.64 -9.51 0.31
N ASN A 86 21.47 -10.19 1.10
CA ASN A 86 21.60 -9.91 2.54
C ASN A 86 22.41 -8.63 2.79
N SER A 87 23.54 -8.50 2.10
CA SER A 87 24.43 -7.33 2.26
C SER A 87 23.91 -6.08 1.54
N THR A 88 23.10 -6.27 0.50
CA THR A 88 22.54 -5.19 -0.33
C THR A 88 21.06 -5.48 -0.63
N PRO A 89 20.17 -5.25 0.35
CA PRO A 89 18.73 -5.43 0.14
C PRO A 89 18.20 -4.55 -0.98
N ILE A 90 17.24 -5.06 -1.75
CA ILE A 90 16.67 -4.38 -2.90
C ILE A 90 15.30 -3.77 -2.55
N THR A 91 15.13 -2.49 -2.82
CA THR A 91 13.85 -1.80 -2.58
C THR A 91 12.77 -2.31 -3.53
N VAL A 92 11.66 -2.78 -2.95
CA VAL A 92 10.45 -3.20 -3.67
C VAL A 92 9.42 -2.07 -3.69
N VAL A 93 9.22 -1.40 -2.55
CA VAL A 93 8.36 -0.23 -2.44
C VAL A 93 9.09 0.86 -1.67
N ALA A 94 9.19 2.04 -2.25
CA ALA A 94 9.83 3.19 -1.59
C ALA A 94 9.04 3.63 -0.35
N GLY A 95 9.76 4.00 0.69
CA GLY A 95 9.16 4.55 1.90
C GLY A 95 8.54 5.93 1.68
N ILE A 96 7.48 6.23 2.41
CA ILE A 96 6.78 7.51 2.37
C ILE A 96 6.65 8.03 3.80
N THR A 97 7.17 9.23 4.05
CA THR A 97 7.09 9.86 5.37
C THR A 97 5.63 10.02 5.82
N GLY A 98 5.32 9.66 7.06
CA GLY A 98 3.97 9.72 7.62
C GLY A 98 3.02 8.61 7.17
N LYS A 99 3.51 7.66 6.39
CA LYS A 99 2.72 6.53 5.89
C LYS A 99 3.30 5.20 6.35
N GLU A 100 2.46 4.22 6.37
CA GLU A 100 2.78 2.82 6.63
C GLU A 100 2.54 1.99 5.36
N ILE A 101 3.42 1.03 5.10
CA ILE A 101 3.26 0.06 4.02
C ILE A 101 2.83 -1.27 4.63
N GLN A 102 1.63 -1.74 4.28
CA GLN A 102 1.10 -3.03 4.70
C GLN A 102 1.13 -4.01 3.52
N VAL A 103 1.90 -5.09 3.65
CA VAL A 103 1.88 -6.18 2.67
C VAL A 103 0.60 -7.01 2.84
N VAL A 104 -0.16 -7.15 1.76
CA VAL A 104 -1.39 -7.95 1.71
C VAL A 104 -1.12 -9.34 1.16
N SER A 105 -0.28 -9.43 0.14
CA SER A 105 0.15 -10.69 -0.47
C SER A 105 1.48 -10.47 -1.17
N ALA A 106 2.30 -11.51 -1.22
CA ALA A 106 3.53 -11.48 -1.99
C ALA A 106 3.84 -12.84 -2.60
N SER A 107 4.53 -12.83 -3.74
CA SER A 107 5.02 -14.02 -4.41
C SER A 107 6.40 -13.77 -5.01
N ALA A 108 7.17 -14.85 -5.18
CA ALA A 108 8.42 -14.86 -5.93
C ALA A 108 8.32 -15.85 -7.06
N HIS A 109 8.62 -15.42 -8.26
CA HIS A 109 8.76 -16.30 -9.42
C HIS A 109 10.25 -16.52 -9.68
N LEU A 110 10.73 -17.71 -9.38
CA LEU A 110 12.06 -18.17 -9.75
C LEU A 110 12.06 -18.50 -11.24
N LYS A 111 12.89 -17.81 -11.99
CA LYS A 111 13.20 -18.14 -13.39
C LYS A 111 14.47 -18.99 -13.41
N TYR A 112 14.28 -20.30 -13.22
CA TYR A 112 15.41 -21.21 -13.10
C TYR A 112 16.27 -21.22 -14.38
N ASN A 113 17.58 -21.15 -14.20
CA ASN A 113 18.54 -21.26 -15.29
C ASN A 113 19.28 -22.64 -15.22
N THR A 114 20.41 -22.72 -14.55
CA THR A 114 21.20 -23.96 -14.52
C THR A 114 21.62 -24.38 -13.12
N ALA A 115 21.76 -23.43 -12.20
CA ALA A 115 22.24 -23.68 -10.85
C ALA A 115 21.24 -23.17 -9.78
N THR A 116 20.96 -24.01 -8.82
CA THR A 116 20.10 -23.70 -7.67
C THR A 116 20.81 -22.82 -6.67
N TYR A 117 20.09 -21.88 -6.06
CA TYR A 117 20.57 -21.19 -4.87
C TYR A 117 20.78 -22.17 -3.72
N ALA A 118 21.92 -22.05 -3.02
CA ALA A 118 22.25 -22.84 -1.87
C ALA A 118 22.53 -21.94 -0.68
N THR A 119 22.36 -22.44 0.53
CA THR A 119 22.47 -21.73 1.80
C THR A 119 21.67 -20.42 1.84
N ASN A 120 21.10 -20.06 2.96
CA ASN A 120 20.38 -18.78 3.15
C ASN A 120 19.33 -18.48 2.06
N THR A 121 18.56 -19.50 1.66
CA THR A 121 17.59 -19.42 0.57
C THR A 121 16.22 -18.88 1.01
N ASN A 122 16.05 -18.52 2.27
CA ASN A 122 14.83 -17.91 2.76
C ASN A 122 14.83 -16.42 2.44
N MET A 123 14.15 -16.05 1.37
CA MET A 123 13.90 -14.65 1.04
C MET A 123 12.88 -14.06 1.99
N VAL A 124 13.09 -12.83 2.39
CA VAL A 124 12.21 -12.07 3.29
C VAL A 124 11.87 -10.71 2.72
N LEU A 125 10.66 -10.27 2.99
CA LEU A 125 10.23 -8.89 2.79
C LEU A 125 10.18 -8.20 4.13
N LYS A 126 10.90 -7.11 4.30
CA LYS A 126 11.03 -6.38 5.56
C LYS A 126 11.13 -4.88 5.37
N ALA A 127 10.96 -4.11 6.45
CA ALA A 127 11.33 -2.71 6.47
C ALA A 127 12.85 -2.54 6.27
N SER A 128 13.28 -1.47 5.61
CA SER A 128 14.70 -1.21 5.34
C SER A 128 15.53 -1.09 6.62
N SER A 129 14.95 -0.57 7.71
CA SER A 129 15.59 -0.46 9.04
C SER A 129 15.44 -1.71 9.91
N ALA A 130 14.53 -2.65 9.53
CA ALA A 130 14.22 -3.81 10.37
C ALA A 130 15.28 -4.92 10.24
N THR A 131 15.42 -5.71 11.30
CA THR A 131 16.17 -6.98 11.26
C THR A 131 15.38 -8.04 10.47
N THR A 132 16.03 -9.11 10.08
CA THR A 132 15.37 -10.20 9.33
C THR A 132 14.32 -10.95 10.15
N THR A 133 14.40 -10.88 11.49
CA THR A 133 13.39 -11.44 12.40
C THR A 133 12.08 -10.66 12.39
N ASP A 134 12.11 -9.40 12.00
CA ASP A 134 10.96 -8.50 11.92
C ASP A 134 10.40 -8.42 10.48
N SER A 135 10.54 -9.49 9.69
CA SER A 135 10.06 -9.54 8.31
C SER A 135 8.54 -9.63 8.22
N GLN A 136 7.95 -9.05 7.19
CA GLN A 136 6.50 -9.12 6.94
C GLN A 136 6.09 -10.41 6.23
N ALA A 137 6.96 -10.92 5.35
CA ALA A 137 6.68 -12.12 4.58
C ALA A 137 7.97 -12.92 4.33
N ARG A 138 7.85 -14.22 4.15
CA ARG A 138 8.98 -15.13 3.95
C ARG A 138 8.66 -16.19 2.91
N GLY A 139 9.63 -16.51 2.03
CA GLY A 139 9.54 -17.55 1.01
C GLY A 139 10.90 -18.15 0.68
N ASP A 140 10.92 -19.42 0.25
CA ASP A 140 12.14 -20.13 -0.17
C ASP A 140 12.39 -19.94 -1.67
N ILE A 141 13.67 -19.79 -2.04
CA ILE A 141 14.14 -19.58 -3.41
C ILE A 141 15.05 -20.72 -3.91
N SER A 142 15.09 -21.86 -3.25
CA SER A 142 15.97 -23.02 -3.57
C SER A 142 15.45 -23.92 -4.68
N GLY A 143 14.50 -23.48 -5.49
CA GLY A 143 13.90 -24.27 -6.58
C GLY A 143 14.90 -24.74 -7.64
N THR A 144 14.60 -25.89 -8.28
CA THR A 144 15.39 -26.49 -9.37
C THR A 144 14.69 -26.42 -10.72
N VAL A 145 13.55 -25.76 -10.78
CA VAL A 145 12.73 -25.53 -11.98
C VAL A 145 12.07 -24.17 -11.86
N ASP A 146 11.55 -23.64 -12.96
CA ASP A 146 10.68 -22.47 -12.92
C ASP A 146 9.54 -22.70 -11.93
N SER A 147 9.43 -21.83 -10.96
CA SER A 147 8.45 -21.99 -9.91
C SER A 147 7.90 -20.65 -9.42
N LEU A 148 6.62 -20.65 -9.06
CA LEU A 148 5.97 -19.54 -8.37
C LEU A 148 5.77 -19.95 -6.91
N GLY A 149 6.51 -19.32 -6.02
CA GLY A 149 6.33 -19.47 -4.58
C GLY A 149 5.52 -18.29 -3.99
N THR A 150 4.57 -18.59 -3.12
CA THR A 150 3.91 -17.57 -2.32
C THR A 150 4.69 -17.32 -1.04
N PHE A 151 4.82 -16.06 -0.65
CA PHE A 151 5.38 -15.71 0.65
C PHE A 151 4.35 -15.96 1.75
N ASN A 152 4.77 -16.61 2.82
CA ASN A 152 3.97 -16.73 4.03
C ASN A 152 4.01 -15.39 4.78
N LEU A 153 2.85 -14.76 4.93
CA LEU A 153 2.72 -13.59 5.80
C LEU A 153 2.92 -14.01 7.25
N LEU A 154 3.76 -13.30 7.97
CA LEU A 154 4.06 -13.63 9.36
C LEU A 154 3.02 -12.98 10.28
N SER A 155 2.51 -13.73 11.25
CA SER A 155 1.47 -13.26 12.20
C SER A 155 1.96 -12.18 13.16
N THR A 156 3.25 -11.99 13.26
CA THR A 156 3.92 -10.94 14.06
C THR A 156 4.28 -9.72 13.22
N ASN A 157 3.60 -9.55 12.10
CA ASN A 157 3.87 -8.45 11.17
C ASN A 157 3.98 -7.12 11.90
N LYS A 158 5.18 -6.59 11.96
CA LYS A 158 5.37 -5.19 12.28
C LYS A 158 5.18 -4.42 10.99
N ASN A 159 4.20 -3.54 11.00
CA ASN A 159 3.96 -2.64 9.89
C ASN A 159 5.23 -1.83 9.61
N ILE A 160 5.48 -1.56 8.34
CA ILE A 160 6.60 -0.73 7.92
C ILE A 160 6.25 0.71 8.27
N VAL A 161 6.92 1.20 9.30
CA VAL A 161 6.68 2.51 9.87
C VAL A 161 7.32 3.64 9.05
N THR A 162 6.91 4.83 9.37
CA THR A 162 7.23 6.12 8.74
C THR A 162 8.60 6.20 8.08
N GLY A 163 8.60 6.35 6.76
CA GLY A 163 9.81 6.61 5.97
C GLY A 163 10.59 5.36 5.55
N ASP A 164 10.32 4.19 6.14
CA ASP A 164 10.95 2.95 5.74
C ASP A 164 10.42 2.42 4.42
N ALA A 165 11.35 1.92 3.59
CA ALA A 165 11.01 1.19 2.37
C ALA A 165 10.71 -0.28 2.68
N LEU A 166 9.85 -0.91 1.89
CA LEU A 166 9.76 -2.36 1.81
C LEU A 166 10.91 -2.88 0.95
N VAL A 167 11.77 -3.71 1.53
CA VAL A 167 12.91 -4.28 0.82
C VAL A 167 12.83 -5.80 0.78
N ALA A 168 13.32 -6.40 -0.32
CA ALA A 168 13.66 -7.81 -0.40
C ALA A 168 15.05 -8.03 0.17
N SER A 169 15.21 -9.05 0.99
CA SER A 169 16.46 -9.50 1.60
C SER A 169 16.44 -11.02 1.78
N VAL A 170 17.45 -11.59 2.40
CA VAL A 170 17.47 -12.98 2.89
C VAL A 170 17.79 -12.98 4.38
N ASP A 171 17.38 -14.04 5.09
CA ASP A 171 17.31 -14.00 6.56
C ASP A 171 18.62 -14.21 7.32
N ALA A 172 19.65 -14.81 6.75
CA ALA A 172 20.84 -15.17 7.55
C ALA A 172 22.19 -14.77 6.94
N GLY A 173 22.28 -14.57 5.67
CA GLY A 173 23.51 -14.23 4.95
C GLY A 173 23.25 -14.32 3.47
N ASN A 174 24.22 -13.95 2.66
CA ASN A 174 24.04 -14.07 1.22
C ASN A 174 23.90 -15.53 0.79
N PRO A 175 22.98 -15.84 -0.15
CA PRO A 175 22.97 -17.15 -0.79
C PRO A 175 24.30 -17.47 -1.46
N THR A 176 24.64 -18.76 -1.53
CA THR A 176 25.79 -19.22 -2.28
C THR A 176 25.30 -19.97 -3.50
N ALA A 177 26.05 -19.93 -4.59
CA ALA A 177 25.68 -20.47 -5.88
C ALA A 177 24.33 -19.90 -6.41
N GLY A 178 23.86 -20.44 -7.52
CA GLY A 178 22.62 -19.97 -8.15
C GLY A 178 22.87 -18.91 -9.22
N ASP A 179 22.13 -19.04 -10.32
CA ASP A 179 22.27 -18.18 -11.51
C ASP A 179 20.92 -17.75 -12.11
N SER A 180 19.87 -17.85 -11.30
CA SER A 180 18.50 -17.63 -11.71
C SER A 180 18.04 -16.23 -11.35
N ASP A 181 17.26 -15.59 -12.22
CA ASP A 181 16.56 -14.36 -11.87
C ASP A 181 15.32 -14.66 -11.04
N ILE A 182 14.93 -13.73 -10.18
CA ILE A 182 13.73 -13.84 -9.37
C ILE A 182 12.85 -12.61 -9.57
N VAL A 183 11.59 -12.81 -9.92
CA VAL A 183 10.60 -11.73 -9.97
C VAL A 183 9.81 -11.75 -8.67
N VAL A 184 9.96 -10.70 -7.88
CA VAL A 184 9.18 -10.46 -6.66
C VAL A 184 7.97 -9.62 -7.02
N ASP A 185 6.79 -10.08 -6.64
CA ASP A 185 5.50 -9.42 -6.86
C ASP A 185 4.82 -9.20 -5.52
N VAL A 186 4.45 -7.97 -5.22
CA VAL A 186 3.87 -7.59 -3.93
C VAL A 186 2.60 -6.81 -4.13
N LEU A 187 1.54 -7.27 -3.47
CA LEU A 187 0.30 -6.55 -3.31
C LEU A 187 0.29 -5.88 -1.93
N TYR A 188 0.11 -4.59 -1.87
CA TYR A 188 0.25 -3.81 -0.64
C TYR A 188 -0.75 -2.65 -0.56
N ARG A 189 -0.90 -2.11 0.64
CA ARG A 189 -1.63 -0.88 0.92
C ARG A 189 -0.69 0.15 1.54
N ILE A 190 -1.00 1.42 1.31
CA ILE A 190 -0.38 2.53 2.01
C ILE A 190 -1.48 3.16 2.87
N THR A 191 -1.23 3.25 4.17
CA THR A 191 -2.16 3.83 5.15
C THR A 191 -1.50 4.97 5.88
N ASP A 192 -2.29 5.94 6.34
CA ASP A 192 -1.80 7.00 7.21
C ASP A 192 -1.48 6.42 8.58
N LEU A 193 -0.38 6.87 9.18
CA LEU A 193 -0.14 6.64 10.59
C LEU A 193 -1.10 7.51 11.42
N PRO A 194 -1.68 6.95 12.48
CA PRO A 194 -2.59 7.70 13.35
C PRO A 194 -1.88 8.83 14.10
#